data_5ef99feac9054e10f0a48db9aa9a0b26
#
_entry.id   5ef99feac9054e10f0a48db9aa9a0b26
#
_cell.length_a   1.000
_cell.length_b   1.000
_cell.length_c   1.000
_cell.angle_alpha   90.00
_cell.angle_beta   90.00
_cell.angle_gamma   90.00
#
_symmetry.space_group_name_H-M   'P 1'
#
loop_
_entity.id
_entity.type
_entity.pdbx_description
1 polymer ?
#
loop_
_entity_poly.entity_id
_entity_poly.type
_entity_poly.pdbx_seq_one_letter_code
_entity_poly.pdbx_strand_id
1 'polypeptide(L)'
;CMRILHEQYNDNIPTTFEELLKLPGVGRKSANLIMGDVFGKPAIVTDTHCIRLTNRIGLVDGIKDPKKVEMALWKIIPPEEGSDFCHRLVYHGREVCTARTKPYCDKCCLEDICQKNI
;
A
#
# COMPACT_ATOMS: atom_id res chain seq x y z
N CYS A 1 9.02 12.09 16.88
CA CYS A 1 9.69 10.97 16.18
C CYS A 1 11.21 11.13 16.15
N MET A 2 11.71 12.26 15.64
CA MET A 2 13.16 12.50 15.56
C MET A 2 13.85 12.46 16.91
N ARG A 3 13.20 13.00 17.94
CA ARG A 3 13.72 12.97 19.30
C ARG A 3 13.92 11.54 19.82
N ILE A 4 12.94 10.68 19.61
CA ILE A 4 13.01 9.26 20.01
C ILE A 4 14.12 8.55 19.26
N LEU A 5 14.29 8.80 17.97
CA LEU A 5 15.38 8.22 17.17
C LEU A 5 16.73 8.62 17.73
N HIS A 6 16.89 9.88 18.12
CA HIS A 6 18.14 10.36 18.72
C HIS A 6 18.41 9.73 20.08
N GLU A 7 17.43 9.69 20.97
CA GLU A 7 17.61 9.26 22.37
C GLU A 7 17.68 7.74 22.52
N GLN A 8 16.89 6.96 21.78
CA GLN A 8 16.76 5.52 21.95
C GLN A 8 17.43 4.69 20.85
N TYR A 9 17.64 5.23 19.67
CA TYR A 9 18.15 4.49 18.51
C TYR A 9 19.46 5.04 17.97
N ASN A 10 20.12 5.96 18.68
CA ASN A 10 21.40 6.57 18.27
C ASN A 10 21.37 7.10 16.84
N ASP A 11 20.29 7.81 16.48
CA ASP A 11 20.04 8.38 15.15
C ASP A 11 19.90 7.35 14.02
N ASN A 12 19.76 6.07 14.35
CA ASN A 12 19.52 5.01 13.38
C ASN A 12 18.02 4.73 13.26
N ILE A 13 17.56 4.44 12.03
CA ILE A 13 16.17 4.06 11.81
C ILE A 13 15.98 2.58 12.15
N PRO A 14 14.97 2.23 12.97
CA PRO A 14 14.70 0.81 13.27
C PRO A 14 14.44 0.00 12.01
N THR A 15 14.93 -1.22 11.96
CA THR A 15 14.82 -2.12 10.81
C THR A 15 13.69 -3.12 10.93
N THR A 16 12.92 -3.11 12.01
CA THR A 16 11.77 -3.99 12.21
C THR A 16 10.47 -3.20 12.16
N PHE A 17 9.44 -3.83 11.63
CA PHE A 17 8.11 -3.23 11.53
C PHE A 17 7.54 -2.85 12.90
N GLU A 18 7.72 -3.71 13.89
CA GLU A 18 7.20 -3.48 15.25
C GLU A 18 7.85 -2.26 15.90
N GLU A 19 9.16 -2.10 15.75
CA GLU A 19 9.87 -0.95 16.29
C GLU A 19 9.48 0.35 15.60
N LEU A 20 9.25 0.31 14.28
CA LEU A 20 8.78 1.47 13.53
C LEU A 20 7.41 1.93 14.01
N LEU A 21 6.51 1.00 14.33
CA LEU A 21 5.19 1.34 14.85
C LEU A 21 5.23 1.99 16.22
N LYS A 22 6.28 1.79 17.01
CA LYS A 22 6.44 2.42 18.33
C LYS A 22 6.84 3.89 18.23
N LEU A 23 7.30 4.35 17.08
CA LEU A 23 7.70 5.74 16.89
C LEU A 23 6.45 6.64 16.81
N PRO A 24 6.45 7.80 17.50
CA PRO A 24 5.36 8.76 17.39
C PRO A 24 5.20 9.26 15.94
N GLY A 25 3.98 9.29 15.44
CA GLY A 25 3.69 9.74 14.10
C GLY A 25 3.90 8.71 13.00
N VAL A 26 4.37 7.51 13.34
CA VAL A 26 4.54 6.42 12.38
C VAL A 26 3.40 5.42 12.52
N GLY A 27 2.51 5.43 11.55
CA GLY A 27 1.41 4.45 11.47
C GLY A 27 1.81 3.27 10.60
N ARG A 28 0.85 2.36 10.41
CA ARG A 28 1.07 1.12 9.65
C ARG A 28 1.48 1.39 8.20
N LYS A 29 0.85 2.39 7.55
CA LYS A 29 1.19 2.79 6.17
C LYS A 29 2.64 3.26 6.06
N SER A 30 3.05 4.16 6.95
CA SER A 30 4.43 4.70 6.94
C SER A 30 5.46 3.63 7.26
N ALA A 31 5.15 2.75 8.20
CA ALA A 31 6.04 1.63 8.55
C ALA A 31 6.23 0.68 7.35
N ASN A 32 5.16 0.32 6.65
CA ASN A 32 5.25 -0.51 5.45
C ASN A 32 6.02 0.17 4.32
N LEU A 33 5.83 1.48 4.15
CA LEU A 33 6.55 2.25 3.14
C LEU A 33 8.06 2.22 3.41
N ILE A 34 8.47 2.43 4.66
CA ILE A 34 9.87 2.39 5.05
C ILE A 34 10.45 0.98 4.86
N MET A 35 9.73 -0.06 5.27
CA MET A 35 10.19 -1.45 5.11
C MET A 35 10.40 -1.81 3.64
N GLY A 36 9.47 -1.43 2.78
CA GLY A 36 9.54 -1.74 1.35
C GLY A 36 10.54 -0.89 0.59
N ASP A 37 10.48 0.44 0.75
CA ASP A 37 11.24 1.37 -0.08
C ASP A 37 12.66 1.61 0.43
N VAL A 38 12.85 1.64 1.75
CA VAL A 38 14.17 1.93 2.33
C VAL A 38 14.97 0.65 2.56
N PHE A 39 14.36 -0.37 3.12
CA PHE A 39 15.05 -1.61 3.49
C PHE A 39 14.88 -2.76 2.48
N GLY A 40 14.04 -2.58 1.45
CA GLY A 40 13.80 -3.61 0.44
C GLY A 40 13.16 -4.89 0.98
N LYS A 41 12.46 -4.82 2.12
CA LYS A 41 11.79 -5.97 2.72
C LYS A 41 10.35 -6.08 2.20
N PRO A 42 9.74 -7.28 2.26
CA PRO A 42 8.33 -7.44 1.84
C PRO A 42 7.41 -6.51 2.62
N ALA A 43 6.59 -5.74 1.87
CA ALA A 43 5.64 -4.80 2.47
C ALA A 43 4.49 -4.52 1.51
N ILE A 44 3.30 -4.26 2.06
CA ILE A 44 2.13 -3.81 1.31
C ILE A 44 1.67 -2.49 1.90
N VAL A 45 1.70 -1.44 1.08
CA VAL A 45 1.28 -0.09 1.48
C VAL A 45 -0.17 0.13 1.03
N THR A 46 -1.10 0.18 1.98
CA THR A 46 -2.53 0.39 1.69
C THR A 46 -2.87 1.87 1.77
N ASP A 47 -2.57 2.59 0.70
CA ASP A 47 -2.98 3.99 0.56
C ASP A 47 -4.37 4.09 -0.09
N THR A 48 -4.84 5.31 -0.34
CA THR A 48 -6.15 5.53 -0.93
C THR A 48 -6.28 4.90 -2.32
N HIS A 49 -5.20 4.91 -3.12
CA HIS A 49 -5.19 4.29 -4.44
C HIS A 49 -5.31 2.78 -4.34
N CYS A 50 -4.55 2.16 -3.43
CA CYS A 50 -4.58 0.72 -3.22
C CYS A 50 -5.99 0.26 -2.81
N ILE A 51 -6.60 0.90 -1.82
CA ILE A 51 -7.93 0.55 -1.35
C ILE A 51 -8.96 0.69 -2.48
N ARG A 52 -8.92 1.80 -3.20
CA ARG A 52 -9.86 2.06 -4.30
C ARG A 52 -9.73 1.04 -5.43
N LEU A 53 -8.52 0.83 -5.93
CA LEU A 53 -8.31 -0.03 -7.08
C LEU A 53 -8.56 -1.50 -6.77
N THR A 54 -8.11 -1.99 -5.63
CA THR A 54 -8.34 -3.39 -5.25
C THR A 54 -9.82 -3.71 -5.11
N ASN A 55 -10.63 -2.76 -4.63
CA ASN A 55 -12.08 -2.91 -4.59
C ASN A 55 -12.69 -2.87 -6.01
N ARG A 56 -12.25 -1.95 -6.87
CA ARG A 56 -12.77 -1.83 -8.24
C ARG A 56 -12.43 -3.06 -9.08
N ILE A 57 -11.21 -3.57 -8.96
CA ILE A 57 -10.75 -4.74 -9.70
C ILE A 57 -11.44 -6.01 -9.19
N GLY A 58 -11.76 -6.06 -7.91
CA GLY A 58 -12.39 -7.20 -7.28
C GLY A 58 -11.44 -8.10 -6.50
N LEU A 59 -10.22 -7.63 -6.24
CA LEU A 59 -9.27 -8.37 -5.41
C LEU A 59 -9.71 -8.42 -3.95
N VAL A 60 -10.39 -7.39 -3.49
CA VAL A 60 -11.06 -7.35 -2.19
C VAL A 60 -12.51 -6.93 -2.40
N ASP A 61 -13.39 -7.27 -1.48
CA ASP A 61 -14.83 -7.06 -1.64
C ASP A 61 -15.36 -6.09 -0.58
N GLY A 62 -15.54 -4.82 -0.98
CA GLY A 62 -16.15 -3.80 -0.14
C GLY A 62 -15.39 -3.46 1.13
N ILE A 63 -14.10 -3.73 1.19
CA ILE A 63 -13.29 -3.48 2.38
C ILE A 63 -12.64 -2.10 2.27
N LYS A 64 -12.89 -1.24 3.26
CA LYS A 64 -12.35 0.12 3.29
C LYS A 64 -11.30 0.34 4.39
N ASP A 65 -11.22 -0.56 5.37
CA ASP A 65 -10.23 -0.48 6.44
C ASP A 65 -8.84 -0.84 5.90
N PRO A 66 -7.85 0.07 5.98
CA PRO A 66 -6.50 -0.19 5.44
C PRO A 66 -5.86 -1.48 5.95
N LYS A 67 -5.99 -1.76 7.24
CA LYS A 67 -5.42 -2.98 7.83
C LYS A 67 -6.06 -4.25 7.25
N LYS A 68 -7.38 -4.25 7.09
CA LYS A 68 -8.10 -5.40 6.52
C LYS A 68 -7.74 -5.61 5.06
N VAL A 69 -7.60 -4.54 4.28
CA VAL A 69 -7.16 -4.61 2.90
C VAL A 69 -5.75 -5.19 2.82
N GLU A 70 -4.84 -4.70 3.65
CA GLU A 70 -3.47 -5.21 3.71
C GLU A 70 -3.46 -6.71 4.00
N MET A 71 -4.19 -7.17 5.00
CA MET A 71 -4.24 -8.59 5.36
C MET A 71 -4.84 -9.45 4.26
N ALA A 72 -5.88 -8.96 3.58
CA ALA A 72 -6.48 -9.66 2.44
C ALA A 72 -5.49 -9.79 1.28
N LEU A 73 -4.72 -8.74 1.00
CA LEU A 73 -3.73 -8.75 -0.08
C LEU A 73 -2.54 -9.66 0.22
N TRP A 74 -2.12 -9.77 1.48
CA TRP A 74 -1.05 -10.70 1.86
C TRP A 74 -1.36 -12.16 1.53
N LYS A 75 -2.64 -12.52 1.47
CA LYS A 75 -3.08 -13.87 1.12
C LYS A 75 -3.00 -14.15 -0.39
N ILE A 76 -3.01 -13.11 -1.21
CA ILE A 76 -3.09 -13.21 -2.67
C ILE A 76 -1.76 -12.90 -3.33
N ILE A 77 -1.01 -11.93 -2.79
CA ILE A 77 0.19 -11.39 -3.42
C ILE A 77 1.44 -12.00 -2.78
N PRO A 78 2.38 -12.52 -3.59
CA PRO A 78 3.66 -12.99 -3.06
C PRO A 78 4.39 -11.88 -2.31
N PRO A 79 4.98 -12.15 -1.14
CA PRO A 79 5.63 -11.11 -0.33
C PRO A 79 6.67 -10.29 -1.08
N GLU A 80 7.45 -10.90 -1.95
CA GLU A 80 8.51 -10.24 -2.73
C GLU A 80 7.95 -9.26 -3.77
N GLU A 81 6.69 -9.36 -4.13
CA GLU A 81 6.04 -8.50 -5.12
C GLU A 81 5.17 -7.39 -4.49
N GLY A 82 4.98 -7.43 -3.17
CA GLY A 82 4.07 -6.52 -2.48
C GLY A 82 4.37 -5.05 -2.70
N SER A 83 5.63 -4.64 -2.59
CA SER A 83 6.04 -3.25 -2.77
C SER A 83 5.83 -2.78 -4.21
N ASP A 84 6.26 -3.58 -5.19
CA ASP A 84 6.08 -3.26 -6.61
C ASP A 84 4.60 -3.19 -6.99
N PHE A 85 3.80 -4.10 -6.48
CA PHE A 85 2.35 -4.11 -6.68
C PHE A 85 1.73 -2.80 -6.20
N CYS A 86 2.08 -2.34 -5.00
CA CYS A 86 1.57 -1.09 -4.45
C CYS A 86 1.98 0.12 -5.28
N HIS A 87 3.24 0.18 -5.73
CA HIS A 87 3.71 1.26 -6.60
C HIS A 87 2.96 1.29 -7.93
N ARG A 88 2.76 0.13 -8.55
CA ARG A 88 2.00 0.01 -9.80
C ARG A 88 0.56 0.49 -9.64
N LEU A 89 -0.07 0.18 -8.52
CA LEU A 89 -1.43 0.66 -8.23
C LEU A 89 -1.50 2.18 -8.10
N VAL A 90 -0.50 2.81 -7.49
CA VAL A 90 -0.45 4.27 -7.37
C VAL A 90 -0.38 4.92 -8.74
N TYR A 91 0.52 4.48 -9.61
CA TYR A 91 0.63 5.01 -10.97
C TYR A 91 -0.64 4.78 -11.78
N HIS A 92 -1.18 3.57 -11.73
CA HIS A 92 -2.42 3.24 -12.44
C HIS A 92 -3.60 4.06 -11.94
N GLY A 93 -3.68 4.27 -10.63
CA GLY A 93 -4.73 5.07 -10.01
C GLY A 93 -4.66 6.56 -10.33
N ARG A 94 -3.47 7.08 -10.60
CA ARG A 94 -3.29 8.48 -10.99
C ARG A 94 -3.57 8.72 -12.46
N GLU A 95 -3.22 7.80 -13.33
CA GLU A 95 -3.24 7.99 -14.77
C GLU A 95 -4.45 7.35 -15.46
N VAL A 96 -4.91 6.20 -15.03
CA VAL A 96 -5.95 5.43 -15.72
C VAL A 96 -7.20 5.25 -14.85
N CYS A 97 -7.07 4.63 -13.70
CA CYS A 97 -8.20 4.35 -12.81
C CYS A 97 -8.39 5.48 -11.78
N THR A 98 -8.83 6.64 -12.28
CA THR A 98 -8.89 7.88 -11.50
C THR A 98 -10.08 7.92 -10.52
N ALA A 99 -9.95 8.70 -9.44
CA ALA A 99 -10.98 8.83 -8.42
C ALA A 99 -11.99 9.93 -8.74
N ARG A 100 -11.50 11.08 -9.22
CA ARG A 100 -12.32 12.29 -9.41
C ARG A 100 -13.07 12.33 -10.74
N THR A 101 -12.61 11.57 -11.72
CA THR A 101 -13.23 11.50 -13.05
C THR A 101 -13.60 10.05 -13.35
N LYS A 102 -14.38 9.83 -14.41
CA LYS A 102 -14.69 8.47 -14.85
C LYS A 102 -13.39 7.76 -15.24
N PRO A 103 -13.14 6.55 -14.70
CA PRO A 103 -11.93 5.79 -15.06
C PRO A 103 -11.85 5.53 -16.56
N TYR A 104 -10.62 5.58 -17.10
CA TYR A 104 -10.36 5.31 -18.50
C TYR A 104 -10.23 3.81 -18.74
N CYS A 105 -11.32 3.06 -18.55
CA CYS A 105 -11.33 1.59 -18.67
C CYS A 105 -10.93 1.10 -20.06
N ASP A 106 -11.21 1.85 -21.09
CA ASP A 106 -10.83 1.56 -22.49
C ASP A 106 -9.30 1.58 -22.69
N LYS A 107 -8.57 2.31 -21.84
CA LYS A 107 -7.11 2.38 -21.86
C LYS A 107 -6.46 1.46 -20.81
N CYS A 108 -7.27 0.78 -20.01
CA CYS A 108 -6.80 -0.03 -18.90
C CYS A 108 -6.35 -1.42 -19.38
N CYS A 109 -5.14 -1.82 -19.01
CA CYS A 109 -4.63 -3.16 -19.35
C CYS A 109 -5.37 -4.28 -18.63
N LEU A 110 -6.15 -3.95 -17.59
CA LEU A 110 -6.90 -4.91 -16.79
C LEU A 110 -8.39 -4.96 -17.15
N GLU A 111 -8.82 -4.28 -18.23
CA GLU A 111 -10.22 -4.17 -18.61
C GLU A 111 -10.94 -5.53 -18.68
N ASP A 112 -10.28 -6.53 -19.25
CA ASP A 112 -10.85 -7.84 -19.47
C ASP A 112 -11.10 -8.64 -18.17
N ILE A 113 -10.32 -8.40 -17.13
CA ILE A 113 -10.39 -9.14 -15.87
C ILE A 113 -10.96 -8.33 -14.71
N CYS A 114 -11.08 -7.02 -14.86
CA CYS A 114 -11.57 -6.13 -13.82
C CYS A 114 -13.08 -6.26 -13.66
N GLN A 115 -13.55 -6.36 -12.41
CA GLN A 115 -14.99 -6.43 -12.10
C GLN A 115 -15.68 -5.07 -12.25
N LYS A 116 -14.91 -3.98 -12.38
CA LYS A 116 -15.43 -2.61 -12.55
C LYS A 116 -16.41 -2.19 -11.45
N ASN A 117 -16.09 -2.52 -10.21
CA ASN A 117 -16.84 -2.12 -9.03
C ASN A 117 -16.63 -0.63 -8.72
N ILE A 118 -17.19 0.22 -9.56
CA ILE A 118 -17.00 1.68 -9.49
C ILE A 118 -18.11 2.34 -8.66
#